data_43f9fd90ee8c158724cd675bb2c50a3e
#
_entry.id   43f9fd90ee8c158724cd675bb2c50a3e
#
_cell.length_a   1.000
_cell.length_b   1.000
_cell.length_c   1.000
_cell.angle_alpha   90.00
_cell.angle_beta   90.00
_cell.angle_gamma   90.00
#
_symmetry.space_group_name_H-M   'P 1'
#
loop_
_entity.id
_entity.type
_entity.pdbx_description
1 polymer ?
#
loop_
_entity_poly.entity_id
_entity_poly.type
_entity_poly.pdbx_seq_one_letter_code
_entity_poly.pdbx_strand_id
1 'polypeptide(L)'
;MNYKVNQNAPTLQKNNKNAQRQWPGQTYWIILITTVILLVSFTASFFVLLLTDNVGKLPNSSNAEDWAEKNIGANKEQTTQPAVNNSAVSTTTPSLSNYIAQSSSVTQKIDGFIESNNTILIEIGASSCFSVAEKNADAKIYPASMTKVMSLLVACENLTDTTTKLTVSEKNVQYMATNEGSGYGLKPGEILTVRDLLYLTSYQSDTVAILTLAEHIAGSEEKFVELMNTKARAIGLTNTNFSNCTGLHNENNYTTCREMAAIMVYALDNPLCNELLTSFAGYSLVTNMRTEADKCKFYSTWYSGRFSDRPALETVIIKGGKTGYTDEAGVCLVTYAESKTTGKKYVNVIVGKPQGSGLSETKSTGEVKKIYNEYAQ
;
A
#
# COMPACT_ATOMS: atom_id res chain seq x y z
N MET A 1 -63.91 32.58 -29.50
CA MET A 1 -63.09 33.83 -29.52
C MET A 1 -61.81 33.54 -30.32
N ASN A 2 -61.75 34.13 -31.51
CA ASN A 2 -60.67 33.94 -32.48
C ASN A 2 -59.46 34.80 -32.09
N TYR A 3 -58.27 34.22 -31.99
CA TYR A 3 -57.02 34.99 -32.03
C TYR A 3 -56.23 34.65 -33.28
N LYS A 4 -56.00 35.73 -34.06
CA LYS A 4 -55.28 35.79 -35.34
C LYS A 4 -53.80 35.52 -35.12
N VAL A 5 -53.23 34.67 -35.97
CA VAL A 5 -51.79 34.46 -36.16
C VAL A 5 -51.23 35.69 -36.89
N ASN A 6 -50.21 36.30 -36.32
CA ASN A 6 -49.49 37.41 -36.92
C ASN A 6 -48.23 36.83 -37.62
N GLN A 7 -48.27 36.85 -38.94
CA GLN A 7 -47.13 36.52 -39.83
C GLN A 7 -46.31 37.79 -40.06
N ASN A 8 -45.13 37.89 -39.45
CA ASN A 8 -44.04 38.73 -39.94
C ASN A 8 -42.76 38.34 -39.19
N ALA A 9 -41.97 37.43 -39.80
CA ALA A 9 -40.60 37.18 -39.42
C ALA A 9 -39.68 37.64 -40.57
N PRO A 10 -38.65 38.44 -40.33
CA PRO A 10 -37.73 38.88 -41.38
C PRO A 10 -36.77 37.74 -41.75
N THR A 11 -36.66 37.54 -43.06
CA THR A 11 -35.70 36.66 -43.73
C THR A 11 -34.26 37.09 -43.44
N LEU A 12 -33.52 36.24 -42.71
CA LEU A 12 -32.08 36.38 -42.56
C LEU A 12 -31.37 35.82 -43.81
N GLN A 13 -30.72 36.70 -44.56
CA GLN A 13 -29.83 36.39 -45.65
C GLN A 13 -28.62 35.59 -45.12
N LYS A 14 -28.38 34.40 -45.68
CA LYS A 14 -27.16 33.63 -45.55
C LYS A 14 -26.01 34.34 -46.24
N ASN A 15 -25.16 35.03 -45.49
CA ASN A 15 -23.85 35.45 -45.96
C ASN A 15 -22.86 34.28 -45.76
N ASN A 16 -22.61 33.59 -46.85
CA ASN A 16 -21.59 32.57 -46.98
C ASN A 16 -20.23 33.26 -47.14
N LYS A 17 -19.46 33.43 -46.07
CA LYS A 17 -18.05 33.80 -46.16
C LYS A 17 -17.24 32.60 -45.69
N ASN A 18 -16.81 31.79 -46.65
CA ASN A 18 -15.70 30.85 -46.50
C ASN A 18 -14.43 31.62 -46.17
N ALA A 19 -14.14 31.79 -44.86
CA ALA A 19 -12.81 32.16 -44.43
C ALA A 19 -12.00 30.87 -44.34
N GLN A 20 -11.27 30.53 -45.37
CA GLN A 20 -10.17 29.57 -45.32
C GLN A 20 -9.15 30.07 -44.31
N ARG A 21 -9.07 29.40 -43.15
CA ARG A 21 -7.92 29.53 -42.24
C ARG A 21 -6.71 28.97 -42.97
N GLN A 22 -5.87 29.83 -43.52
CA GLN A 22 -4.51 29.47 -43.92
C GLN A 22 -3.72 29.16 -42.65
N TRP A 23 -3.34 27.90 -42.52
CA TRP A 23 -2.36 27.49 -41.54
C TRP A 23 -0.99 28.03 -41.90
N PRO A 24 -0.12 28.43 -41.00
CA PRO A 24 1.24 28.90 -41.33
C PRO A 24 1.95 27.78 -42.10
N GLY A 25 2.49 28.17 -43.24
CA GLY A 25 2.91 27.28 -44.32
C GLY A 25 3.93 26.22 -43.91
N GLN A 26 4.07 25.23 -44.77
CA GLN A 26 4.98 24.07 -44.66
C GLN A 26 6.41 24.42 -44.18
N THR A 27 6.88 25.63 -44.38
CA THR A 27 8.17 26.15 -43.94
C THR A 27 8.35 26.11 -42.41
N TYR A 28 7.29 26.35 -41.62
CA TYR A 28 7.37 26.33 -40.17
C TYR A 28 7.59 24.90 -39.64
N TRP A 29 6.92 23.93 -40.21
CA TRP A 29 7.09 22.53 -39.85
C TRP A 29 8.45 21.97 -40.27
N ILE A 30 8.99 22.40 -41.40
CA ILE A 30 10.32 22.00 -41.85
C ILE A 30 11.40 22.55 -40.86
N ILE A 31 11.28 23.81 -40.45
CA ILE A 31 12.22 24.42 -39.48
C ILE A 31 12.11 23.71 -38.11
N LEU A 32 10.90 23.38 -37.64
CA LEU A 32 10.72 22.69 -36.37
C LEU A 32 11.32 21.28 -36.39
N ILE A 33 11.08 20.51 -37.45
CA ILE A 33 11.59 19.15 -37.62
C ILE A 33 13.12 19.16 -37.75
N THR A 34 13.71 20.10 -38.49
CA THR A 34 15.17 20.18 -38.61
C THR A 34 15.83 20.59 -37.31
N THR A 35 15.21 21.47 -36.50
CA THR A 35 15.71 21.88 -35.20
C THR A 35 15.68 20.71 -34.20
N VAL A 36 14.62 19.91 -34.22
CA VAL A 36 14.51 18.71 -33.34
C VAL A 36 15.54 17.65 -33.74
N ILE A 37 15.74 17.41 -35.05
CA ILE A 37 16.75 16.44 -35.53
C ILE A 37 18.18 16.90 -35.15
N LEU A 38 18.51 18.17 -35.22
CA LEU A 38 19.79 18.71 -34.81
C LEU A 38 20.01 18.61 -33.29
N LEU A 39 18.96 18.82 -32.47
CA LEU A 39 19.02 18.65 -31.01
C LEU A 39 19.26 17.18 -30.63
N VAL A 40 18.56 16.25 -31.27
CA VAL A 40 18.72 14.80 -31.01
C VAL A 40 20.11 14.30 -31.44
N SER A 41 20.65 14.78 -32.57
CA SER A 41 21.99 14.40 -33.03
C SER A 41 23.11 14.98 -32.13
N PHE A 42 22.92 16.18 -31.57
CA PHE A 42 23.88 16.79 -30.65
C PHE A 42 23.92 16.07 -29.28
N THR A 43 22.74 15.64 -28.77
CA THR A 43 22.68 14.85 -27.53
C THR A 43 23.27 13.46 -27.69
N ALA A 44 23.05 12.80 -28.82
CA ALA A 44 23.64 11.49 -29.11
C ALA A 44 25.17 11.54 -29.22
N SER A 45 25.73 12.57 -29.86
CA SER A 45 27.20 12.76 -29.97
C SER A 45 27.84 13.10 -28.64
N PHE A 46 27.16 13.87 -27.76
CA PHE A 46 27.65 14.17 -26.42
C PHE A 46 27.65 12.94 -25.51
N PHE A 47 26.67 12.04 -25.66
CA PHE A 47 26.59 10.80 -24.89
C PHE A 47 27.66 9.78 -25.31
N VAL A 48 28.04 9.72 -26.59
CA VAL A 48 29.14 8.88 -27.06
C VAL A 48 30.49 9.40 -26.54
N LEU A 49 30.69 10.71 -26.44
CA LEU A 49 31.93 11.30 -25.91
C LEU A 49 32.12 11.00 -24.39
N LEU A 50 31.01 10.95 -23.63
CA LEU A 50 31.04 10.63 -22.20
C LEU A 50 31.31 9.13 -21.91
N LEU A 51 31.03 8.24 -22.90
CA LEU A 51 31.25 6.81 -22.75
C LEU A 51 32.69 6.39 -23.11
N THR A 52 33.48 7.22 -23.81
CA THR A 52 34.85 6.92 -24.23
C THR A 52 35.91 7.33 -23.23
N ASP A 53 35.64 8.24 -22.30
CA ASP A 53 36.62 8.75 -21.33
C ASP A 53 36.64 8.02 -19.98
N ASN A 54 35.77 7.01 -19.74
CA ASN A 54 35.69 6.26 -18.48
C ASN A 54 35.95 4.74 -18.62
N VAL A 55 36.91 4.32 -19.45
CA VAL A 55 37.43 2.95 -19.40
C VAL A 55 38.77 2.97 -18.62
N GLY A 56 38.67 3.10 -17.32
CA GLY A 56 39.81 3.05 -16.40
C GLY A 56 39.48 2.19 -15.19
N LYS A 57 39.88 0.91 -15.26
CA LYS A 57 40.21 -0.01 -14.16
C LYS A 57 39.14 -0.26 -13.08
N LEU A 58 38.41 -1.38 -13.23
CA LEU A 58 37.74 -2.07 -12.13
C LEU A 58 38.78 -2.66 -11.15
N PRO A 59 38.62 -2.49 -9.83
CA PRO A 59 39.44 -3.21 -8.84
C PRO A 59 38.96 -4.67 -8.72
N ASN A 60 39.92 -5.56 -8.55
CA ASN A 60 39.78 -7.02 -8.44
C ASN A 60 38.78 -7.46 -7.35
N SER A 61 37.99 -8.47 -7.68
CA SER A 61 37.07 -9.23 -6.84
C SER A 61 37.78 -10.17 -5.87
N SER A 62 38.42 -9.67 -4.83
CA SER A 62 38.99 -10.51 -3.75
C SER A 62 38.54 -10.17 -2.35
N ASN A 63 37.62 -9.23 -2.16
CA ASN A 63 37.20 -8.77 -0.83
C ASN A 63 35.79 -9.19 -0.38
N ALA A 64 35.08 -10.00 -1.18
CA ALA A 64 33.73 -10.47 -0.80
C ALA A 64 33.76 -11.76 0.04
N GLU A 65 34.78 -12.58 -0.12
CA GLU A 65 34.92 -13.82 0.68
C GLU A 65 35.54 -13.56 2.06
N ASP A 66 36.40 -12.56 2.19
CA ASP A 66 37.06 -12.21 3.45
C ASP A 66 36.15 -11.54 4.48
N TRP A 67 35.02 -10.97 4.03
CA TRP A 67 34.02 -10.36 4.91
C TRP A 67 33.08 -11.41 5.54
N ALA A 68 32.80 -12.49 4.81
CA ALA A 68 31.93 -13.56 5.28
C ALA A 68 32.60 -14.45 6.36
N GLU A 69 33.91 -14.71 6.27
CA GLU A 69 34.62 -15.50 7.28
C GLU A 69 34.84 -14.75 8.60
N LYS A 70 34.96 -13.41 8.56
CA LYS A 70 35.27 -12.59 9.75
C LYS A 70 34.08 -12.37 10.67
N ASN A 71 32.84 -12.52 10.19
CA ASN A 71 31.63 -12.24 10.99
C ASN A 71 30.82 -13.47 11.40
N ILE A 72 31.20 -14.69 11.01
CA ILE A 72 30.52 -15.95 11.38
C ILE A 72 31.32 -16.77 12.39
N GLY A 73 32.56 -16.40 12.70
CA GLY A 73 33.53 -17.22 13.45
C GLY A 73 33.86 -16.82 14.88
N ALA A 74 33.09 -16.00 15.57
CA ALA A 74 33.44 -15.60 16.95
C ALA A 74 32.22 -15.58 17.87
N ASN A 75 31.83 -16.73 18.43
CA ASN A 75 31.32 -16.85 19.79
C ASN A 75 31.18 -18.31 20.21
N LYS A 76 32.29 -18.90 20.65
CA LYS A 76 32.32 -20.03 21.57
C LYS A 76 33.20 -19.58 22.73
N GLU A 77 32.62 -19.02 23.74
CA GLU A 77 33.19 -18.99 25.06
C GLU A 77 32.13 -19.38 26.09
N GLN A 78 32.48 -20.45 26.84
CA GLN A 78 31.79 -20.96 28.01
C GLN A 78 31.81 -19.91 29.09
N THR A 79 30.67 -19.62 29.69
CA THR A 79 30.58 -19.07 31.03
C THR A 79 29.56 -19.84 31.84
N THR A 80 30.03 -20.35 32.98
CA THR A 80 29.36 -21.08 34.02
C THR A 80 28.16 -20.32 34.58
N GLN A 81 27.01 -21.00 34.69
CA GLN A 81 25.78 -20.51 35.31
C GLN A 81 25.90 -20.51 36.87
N PRO A 82 25.27 -19.50 37.52
CA PRO A 82 24.69 -19.72 38.84
C PRO A 82 23.22 -20.11 38.71
N ALA A 83 22.81 -21.10 39.46
CA ALA A 83 21.44 -21.60 39.54
C ALA A 83 20.47 -20.50 40.02
N VAL A 84 19.45 -20.20 39.22
CA VAL A 84 18.31 -19.37 39.65
C VAL A 84 17.04 -20.19 39.54
N ASN A 85 16.28 -20.19 40.62
CA ASN A 85 15.01 -20.88 40.83
C ASN A 85 14.02 -20.69 39.67
N ASN A 86 13.58 -21.80 39.10
CA ASN A 86 12.47 -21.90 38.17
C ASN A 86 11.13 -21.69 38.92
N SER A 87 10.61 -20.47 38.87
CA SER A 87 9.16 -20.26 38.89
C SER A 87 8.72 -20.21 37.44
N ALA A 88 8.07 -21.27 36.98
CA ALA A 88 7.57 -21.37 35.58
C ALA A 88 6.47 -20.32 35.32
N VAL A 89 6.86 -19.19 34.75
CA VAL A 89 5.93 -18.36 33.98
C VAL A 89 5.75 -19.09 32.65
N SER A 90 4.60 -19.72 32.48
CA SER A 90 4.19 -20.37 31.22
C SER A 90 4.01 -19.27 30.15
N THR A 91 5.08 -18.96 29.46
CA THR A 91 4.99 -18.22 28.19
C THR A 91 4.59 -19.21 27.11
N THR A 92 3.30 -19.54 27.04
CA THR A 92 2.76 -20.20 25.83
C THR A 92 2.86 -19.19 24.70
N THR A 93 3.88 -19.32 23.85
CA THR A 93 3.90 -18.70 22.55
C THR A 93 2.60 -19.11 21.84
N PRO A 94 1.72 -18.18 21.40
CA PRO A 94 0.49 -18.56 20.72
C PRO A 94 0.83 -19.47 19.55
N SER A 95 0.10 -20.58 19.40
CA SER A 95 0.23 -21.41 18.18
C SER A 95 -0.08 -20.53 16.98
N LEU A 96 0.75 -20.57 15.94
CA LEU A 96 0.60 -19.75 14.73
C LEU A 96 -0.76 -19.91 14.06
N SER A 97 -1.44 -21.04 14.26
CA SER A 97 -2.82 -21.29 13.81
C SER A 97 -3.88 -20.39 14.48
N ASN A 98 -3.54 -19.67 15.54
CA ASN A 98 -4.51 -18.87 16.30
C ASN A 98 -4.87 -17.54 15.61
N TYR A 99 -4.08 -17.09 14.65
CA TYR A 99 -4.35 -15.87 13.88
C TYR A 99 -5.36 -16.08 12.76
N ILE A 100 -5.46 -17.30 12.21
CA ILE A 100 -6.39 -17.63 11.12
C ILE A 100 -7.72 -17.99 11.73
N ALA A 101 -8.71 -17.10 11.59
CA ALA A 101 -10.04 -17.31 12.13
C ALA A 101 -10.74 -18.51 11.46
N GLN A 102 -11.25 -19.42 12.27
CA GLN A 102 -12.00 -20.58 11.81
C GLN A 102 -13.49 -20.26 11.78
N SER A 103 -14.17 -20.72 10.74
CA SER A 103 -15.63 -20.70 10.68
C SER A 103 -16.20 -21.80 11.60
N SER A 104 -17.35 -21.53 12.19
CA SER A 104 -18.05 -22.45 13.07
C SER A 104 -19.56 -22.46 12.76
N SER A 105 -20.31 -23.24 13.49
CA SER A 105 -21.79 -23.29 13.36
C SER A 105 -22.49 -21.96 13.70
N VAL A 106 -21.78 -21.04 14.41
CA VAL A 106 -22.30 -19.70 14.75
C VAL A 106 -21.82 -18.61 13.80
N THR A 107 -20.90 -18.91 12.88
CA THR A 107 -20.47 -17.96 11.84
C THR A 107 -21.62 -17.62 10.93
N GLN A 108 -21.92 -16.32 10.80
CA GLN A 108 -23.04 -15.86 10.00
C GLN A 108 -22.65 -15.67 8.54
N LYS A 109 -23.60 -15.85 7.62
CA LYS A 109 -23.42 -15.52 6.21
C LYS A 109 -23.80 -14.08 5.98
N ILE A 110 -22.96 -13.35 5.26
CA ILE A 110 -23.25 -11.99 4.82
C ILE A 110 -23.93 -12.06 3.46
N ASP A 111 -25.25 -11.92 3.44
CA ASP A 111 -26.07 -11.97 2.23
C ASP A 111 -26.85 -10.68 2.03
N GLY A 112 -27.01 -10.26 0.76
CA GLY A 112 -28.06 -9.35 0.30
C GLY A 112 -27.90 -7.85 0.53
N PHE A 113 -27.10 -7.39 1.50
CA PHE A 113 -27.01 -5.96 1.82
C PHE A 113 -25.68 -5.29 1.45
N ILE A 114 -24.72 -6.04 0.91
CA ILE A 114 -23.45 -5.55 0.40
C ILE A 114 -23.22 -5.98 -1.06
N GLU A 115 -22.60 -5.08 -1.85
CA GLU A 115 -22.28 -5.34 -3.25
C GLU A 115 -20.91 -6.04 -3.40
N SER A 116 -20.02 -5.91 -2.40
CA SER A 116 -18.70 -6.53 -2.41
C SER A 116 -18.79 -8.05 -2.52
N ASN A 117 -17.90 -8.64 -3.31
CA ASN A 117 -17.89 -10.06 -3.59
C ASN A 117 -17.35 -10.90 -2.44
N ASN A 118 -16.34 -10.36 -1.72
CA ASN A 118 -15.59 -11.08 -0.71
C ASN A 118 -15.46 -10.22 0.54
N THR A 119 -15.77 -10.79 1.68
CA THR A 119 -15.59 -10.12 2.99
C THR A 119 -15.52 -11.13 4.12
N ILE A 120 -14.90 -10.73 5.20
CA ILE A 120 -14.92 -11.41 6.49
C ILE A 120 -14.90 -10.39 7.62
N LEU A 121 -15.68 -10.64 8.66
CA LEU A 121 -15.55 -10.01 9.97
C LEU A 121 -15.08 -11.06 10.97
N ILE A 122 -13.96 -10.81 11.63
CA ILE A 122 -13.43 -11.67 12.68
C ILE A 122 -13.41 -10.94 14.03
N GLU A 123 -13.61 -11.68 15.10
CA GLU A 123 -13.35 -11.26 16.48
C GLU A 123 -11.97 -11.76 16.89
N ILE A 124 -11.15 -10.89 17.49
CA ILE A 124 -9.84 -11.23 18.05
C ILE A 124 -10.04 -11.65 19.50
N GLY A 125 -10.01 -12.95 19.78
CA GLY A 125 -10.07 -13.48 21.14
C GLY A 125 -8.69 -13.54 21.80
N ALA A 126 -8.67 -13.87 23.09
CA ALA A 126 -7.44 -13.91 23.88
C ALA A 126 -6.41 -14.95 23.41
N SER A 127 -6.86 -16.04 22.79
CA SER A 127 -6.00 -17.13 22.35
C SER A 127 -6.22 -17.56 20.91
N SER A 128 -7.26 -17.08 20.25
CA SER A 128 -7.59 -17.42 18.85
C SER A 128 -8.55 -16.40 18.24
N CYS A 129 -8.57 -16.33 16.92
CA CYS A 129 -9.53 -15.51 16.16
C CYS A 129 -10.74 -16.35 15.76
N PHE A 130 -11.91 -15.71 15.72
CA PHE A 130 -13.18 -16.34 15.38
C PHE A 130 -13.83 -15.62 14.19
N SER A 131 -14.29 -16.38 13.19
CA SER A 131 -15.11 -15.82 12.13
C SER A 131 -16.51 -15.51 12.67
N VAL A 132 -16.86 -14.24 12.67
CA VAL A 132 -18.18 -13.75 13.11
C VAL A 132 -19.17 -13.80 11.94
N ALA A 133 -18.78 -13.22 10.80
CA ALA A 133 -19.60 -13.18 9.60
C ALA A 133 -18.71 -13.18 8.35
N GLU A 134 -19.16 -13.83 7.27
CA GLU A 134 -18.35 -13.97 6.08
C GLU A 134 -19.16 -14.12 4.79
N LYS A 135 -18.52 -13.76 3.66
CA LYS A 135 -18.99 -13.97 2.31
C LYS A 135 -17.79 -14.26 1.42
N ASN A 136 -17.72 -15.48 0.85
CA ASN A 136 -16.61 -15.90 0.00
C ASN A 136 -15.22 -15.61 0.61
N ALA A 137 -15.06 -15.81 1.93
CA ALA A 137 -13.86 -15.38 2.68
C ALA A 137 -12.59 -16.11 2.24
N ASP A 138 -12.71 -17.32 1.69
CA ASP A 138 -11.61 -18.17 1.25
C ASP A 138 -11.35 -18.12 -0.26
N ALA A 139 -12.14 -17.33 -1.01
CA ALA A 139 -11.89 -17.15 -2.43
C ALA A 139 -10.60 -16.35 -2.66
N LYS A 140 -9.86 -16.70 -3.72
CA LYS A 140 -8.67 -15.96 -4.16
C LYS A 140 -9.06 -14.52 -4.50
N ILE A 141 -8.34 -13.56 -3.94
CA ILE A 141 -8.48 -12.13 -4.20
C ILE A 141 -7.13 -11.52 -4.54
N TYR A 142 -7.15 -10.39 -5.24
CA TYR A 142 -6.00 -9.51 -5.39
C TYR A 142 -6.05 -8.45 -4.28
N PRO A 143 -5.03 -8.38 -3.40
CA PRO A 143 -5.08 -7.53 -2.21
C PRO A 143 -4.88 -6.04 -2.52
N ALA A 144 -4.43 -5.67 -3.72
CA ALA A 144 -4.00 -4.32 -4.03
C ALA A 144 -3.05 -3.78 -2.94
N SER A 145 -3.11 -2.50 -2.59
CA SER A 145 -2.25 -1.93 -1.54
C SER A 145 -2.49 -2.44 -0.11
N MET A 146 -3.45 -3.35 0.13
CA MET A 146 -3.48 -4.08 1.42
C MET A 146 -2.24 -4.99 1.58
N THR A 147 -1.56 -5.35 0.48
CA THR A 147 -0.23 -5.99 0.47
C THR A 147 0.75 -5.27 1.41
N LYS A 148 0.67 -3.94 1.48
CA LYS A 148 1.57 -3.13 2.32
C LYS A 148 1.44 -3.40 3.83
N VAL A 149 0.39 -4.07 4.29
CA VAL A 149 0.31 -4.54 5.69
C VAL A 149 1.40 -5.60 5.95
N MET A 150 1.55 -6.58 5.05
CA MET A 150 2.64 -7.56 5.14
C MET A 150 4.01 -6.89 4.94
N SER A 151 4.12 -5.95 4.00
CA SER A 151 5.37 -5.23 3.76
C SER A 151 5.80 -4.42 4.98
N LEU A 152 4.86 -3.73 5.64
CA LEU A 152 5.11 -3.01 6.90
C LEU A 152 5.52 -3.97 8.03
N LEU A 153 4.82 -5.11 8.17
CA LEU A 153 5.16 -6.11 9.17
C LEU A 153 6.61 -6.59 9.00
N VAL A 154 6.99 -7.00 7.78
CA VAL A 154 8.36 -7.45 7.49
C VAL A 154 9.36 -6.32 7.71
N ALA A 155 9.03 -5.09 7.31
CA ALA A 155 9.91 -3.94 7.55
C ALA A 155 10.08 -3.68 9.06
N CYS A 156 9.00 -3.64 9.84
CA CYS A 156 9.05 -3.39 11.28
C CYS A 156 9.82 -4.49 12.06
N GLU A 157 9.78 -5.74 11.58
CA GLU A 157 10.53 -6.84 12.21
C GLU A 157 12.03 -6.81 11.89
N ASN A 158 12.43 -6.19 10.78
CA ASN A 158 13.83 -6.16 10.33
C ASN A 158 14.52 -4.82 10.57
N LEU A 159 13.81 -3.79 11.02
CA LEU A 159 14.35 -2.46 11.28
C LEU A 159 14.45 -2.20 12.78
N THR A 160 15.68 -2.02 13.26
CA THR A 160 15.97 -1.74 14.69
C THR A 160 16.15 -0.25 14.96
N ASP A 161 16.55 0.53 13.95
CA ASP A 161 16.77 1.98 14.04
C ASP A 161 15.92 2.73 13.01
N THR A 162 14.86 3.38 13.49
CA THR A 162 13.97 4.18 12.64
C THR A 162 14.50 5.59 12.32
N THR A 163 15.66 5.98 12.88
CA THR A 163 16.30 7.27 12.63
C THR A 163 17.31 7.23 11.48
N THR A 164 17.70 6.05 11.05
CA THR A 164 18.56 5.84 9.87
C THR A 164 18.01 6.59 8.66
N LYS A 165 18.88 7.35 7.99
CA LYS A 165 18.52 8.14 6.80
C LYS A 165 18.79 7.36 5.53
N LEU A 166 17.79 7.33 4.65
CA LEU A 166 17.85 6.69 3.35
C LEU A 166 17.62 7.71 2.24
N THR A 167 18.24 7.50 1.11
CA THR A 167 18.10 8.35 -0.07
C THR A 167 17.19 7.68 -1.09
N VAL A 168 16.19 8.41 -1.56
CA VAL A 168 15.28 7.97 -2.61
C VAL A 168 16.06 7.84 -3.93
N SER A 169 15.97 6.66 -4.56
CA SER A 169 16.59 6.40 -5.85
C SER A 169 15.71 6.88 -7.01
N GLU A 170 16.36 7.29 -8.11
CA GLU A 170 15.64 7.62 -9.35
C GLU A 170 14.89 6.41 -9.89
N LYS A 171 15.49 5.21 -9.79
CA LYS A 171 14.88 3.93 -10.18
C LYS A 171 13.50 3.74 -9.54
N ASN A 172 13.36 3.99 -8.23
CA ASN A 172 12.11 3.78 -7.51
C ASN A 172 11.05 4.80 -7.89
N VAL A 173 11.45 6.06 -8.12
CA VAL A 173 10.54 7.10 -8.62
C VAL A 173 10.05 6.78 -10.03
N GLN A 174 10.95 6.35 -10.91
CA GLN A 174 10.61 5.94 -12.26
C GLN A 174 9.72 4.69 -12.28
N TYR A 175 10.00 3.70 -11.42
CA TYR A 175 9.16 2.51 -11.26
C TYR A 175 7.72 2.90 -10.87
N MET A 176 7.55 3.79 -9.89
CA MET A 176 6.23 4.28 -9.46
C MET A 176 5.49 4.96 -10.63
N ALA A 177 6.18 5.84 -11.36
CA ALA A 177 5.58 6.58 -12.48
C ALA A 177 5.18 5.66 -13.64
N THR A 178 6.00 4.64 -13.95
CA THR A 178 5.74 3.70 -15.05
C THR A 178 4.60 2.73 -14.74
N ASN A 179 4.42 2.36 -13.46
CA ASN A 179 3.44 1.37 -13.02
C ASN A 179 2.21 2.01 -12.34
N GLU A 180 2.01 3.32 -12.50
CA GLU A 180 0.89 4.07 -11.91
C GLU A 180 0.74 3.87 -10.40
N GLY A 181 1.87 3.79 -9.71
CA GLY A 181 1.90 3.56 -8.26
C GLY A 181 1.41 4.77 -7.47
N SER A 182 0.80 4.54 -6.31
CA SER A 182 0.44 5.59 -5.36
C SER A 182 1.68 6.21 -4.72
N GLY A 183 1.65 7.51 -4.38
CA GLY A 183 2.75 8.13 -3.66
C GLY A 183 2.51 9.57 -3.26
N TYR A 184 3.34 10.06 -2.35
CA TYR A 184 3.35 11.44 -1.84
C TYR A 184 4.15 12.41 -2.73
N GLY A 185 4.73 11.91 -3.82
CA GLY A 185 5.55 12.69 -4.73
C GLY A 185 6.99 12.86 -4.23
N LEU A 186 7.58 11.81 -3.68
CA LEU A 186 9.01 11.75 -3.35
C LEU A 186 9.86 11.93 -4.61
N LYS A 187 11.02 12.59 -4.45
CA LYS A 187 11.90 12.92 -5.57
C LYS A 187 13.24 12.17 -5.47
N PRO A 188 13.91 11.89 -6.59
CA PRO A 188 15.26 11.35 -6.57
C PRO A 188 16.21 12.26 -5.76
N GLY A 189 17.03 11.65 -4.90
CA GLY A 189 17.94 12.37 -4.01
C GLY A 189 17.28 12.95 -2.74
N GLU A 190 15.98 12.77 -2.54
CA GLU A 190 15.33 13.14 -1.29
C GLU A 190 15.77 12.20 -0.15
N ILE A 191 16.15 12.77 1.00
CA ILE A 191 16.70 12.04 2.14
C ILE A 191 15.65 12.02 3.25
N LEU A 192 15.22 10.80 3.63
CA LEU A 192 14.19 10.55 4.64
C LEU A 192 14.73 9.59 5.70
N THR A 193 14.17 9.69 6.91
CA THR A 193 14.38 8.64 7.91
C THR A 193 13.58 7.39 7.57
N VAL A 194 14.01 6.25 8.08
CA VAL A 194 13.22 5.00 8.04
C VAL A 194 11.81 5.24 8.58
N ARG A 195 11.66 6.02 9.65
CA ARG A 195 10.35 6.38 10.22
C ARG A 195 9.47 7.14 9.24
N ASP A 196 10.02 8.12 8.52
CA ASP A 196 9.29 8.87 7.50
C ASP A 196 8.77 7.93 6.39
N LEU A 197 9.61 7.01 5.92
CA LEU A 197 9.26 6.06 4.87
C LEU A 197 8.19 5.06 5.34
N LEU A 198 8.24 4.60 6.59
CA LEU A 198 7.21 3.76 7.19
C LEU A 198 5.84 4.47 7.25
N TYR A 199 5.82 5.73 7.71
CA TYR A 199 4.60 6.54 7.73
C TYR A 199 4.05 6.81 6.33
N LEU A 200 4.90 7.14 5.36
CA LEU A 200 4.50 7.31 3.96
C LEU A 200 3.91 6.03 3.37
N THR A 201 4.53 4.88 3.65
CA THR A 201 4.02 3.56 3.22
C THR A 201 2.64 3.27 3.80
N SER A 202 2.45 3.51 5.10
CA SER A 202 1.17 3.27 5.77
C SER A 202 0.10 4.28 5.36
N TYR A 203 0.40 5.58 5.48
CA TYR A 203 -0.58 6.66 5.36
C TYR A 203 -0.93 7.02 3.93
N GLN A 204 0.09 7.11 3.06
CA GLN A 204 -0.06 7.53 1.67
C GLN A 204 -0.01 6.35 0.70
N SER A 205 0.14 5.13 1.23
CA SER A 205 0.33 3.95 0.39
C SER A 205 1.51 4.10 -0.58
N ASP A 206 2.55 4.85 -0.17
CA ASP A 206 3.62 5.32 -1.04
C ASP A 206 4.47 4.15 -1.56
N THR A 207 4.50 4.03 -2.89
CA THR A 207 5.23 2.98 -3.62
C THR A 207 6.75 3.20 -3.51
N VAL A 208 7.21 4.46 -3.63
CA VAL A 208 8.64 4.78 -3.56
C VAL A 208 9.18 4.52 -2.16
N ALA A 209 8.39 4.85 -1.13
CA ALA A 209 8.78 4.64 0.25
C ALA A 209 9.00 3.15 0.57
N ILE A 210 8.05 2.28 0.20
CA ILE A 210 8.20 0.85 0.48
C ILE A 210 9.31 0.19 -0.35
N LEU A 211 9.52 0.61 -1.61
CA LEU A 211 10.63 0.13 -2.42
C LEU A 211 11.99 0.55 -1.81
N THR A 212 12.09 1.79 -1.31
CA THR A 212 13.32 2.26 -0.64
C THR A 212 13.61 1.48 0.63
N LEU A 213 12.57 1.15 1.43
CA LEU A 213 12.71 0.29 2.60
C LEU A 213 13.10 -1.14 2.21
N ALA A 214 12.49 -1.71 1.19
CA ALA A 214 12.78 -3.06 0.70
C ALA A 214 14.23 -3.20 0.23
N GLU A 215 14.73 -2.23 -0.53
CA GLU A 215 16.13 -2.19 -0.96
C GLU A 215 17.10 -2.08 0.24
N HIS A 216 16.77 -1.26 1.24
CA HIS A 216 17.59 -1.12 2.45
C HIS A 216 17.64 -2.42 3.27
N ILE A 217 16.50 -3.10 3.44
CA ILE A 217 16.40 -4.30 4.29
C ILE A 217 17.00 -5.53 3.62
N ALA A 218 16.71 -5.73 2.33
CA ALA A 218 17.00 -6.98 1.62
C ALA A 218 17.94 -6.81 0.41
N GLY A 219 18.32 -5.58 0.07
CA GLY A 219 19.14 -5.28 -1.09
C GLY A 219 18.37 -5.20 -2.42
N SER A 220 17.16 -5.78 -2.51
CA SER A 220 16.25 -5.62 -3.66
C SER A 220 14.80 -5.91 -3.28
N GLU A 221 13.84 -5.51 -4.14
CA GLU A 221 12.43 -5.84 -3.97
C GLU A 221 12.20 -7.36 -3.99
N GLU A 222 12.85 -8.09 -4.90
CA GLU A 222 12.69 -9.53 -5.05
C GLU A 222 13.06 -10.28 -3.75
N LYS A 223 14.20 -9.94 -3.16
CA LYS A 223 14.62 -10.52 -1.88
C LYS A 223 13.70 -10.12 -0.72
N PHE A 224 13.18 -8.90 -0.74
CA PHE A 224 12.20 -8.47 0.25
C PHE A 224 10.88 -9.26 0.12
N VAL A 225 10.44 -9.53 -1.10
CA VAL A 225 9.28 -10.39 -1.39
C VAL A 225 9.51 -11.83 -0.90
N GLU A 226 10.73 -12.36 -1.00
CA GLU A 226 11.08 -13.65 -0.41
C GLU A 226 10.90 -13.65 1.12
N LEU A 227 11.26 -12.55 1.81
CA LEU A 227 10.99 -12.37 3.24
C LEU A 227 9.48 -12.32 3.53
N MET A 228 8.70 -11.59 2.71
CA MET A 228 7.24 -11.54 2.84
C MET A 228 6.60 -12.92 2.70
N ASN A 229 7.00 -13.70 1.69
CA ASN A 229 6.49 -15.06 1.49
C ASN A 229 6.96 -16.03 2.57
N THR A 230 8.18 -15.86 3.08
CA THR A 230 8.67 -16.64 4.23
C THR A 230 7.86 -16.34 5.47
N LYS A 231 7.54 -15.06 5.75
CA LYS A 231 6.65 -14.65 6.83
C LYS A 231 5.25 -15.24 6.65
N ALA A 232 4.67 -15.16 5.45
CA ALA A 232 3.36 -15.74 5.15
C ALA A 232 3.30 -17.24 5.50
N ARG A 233 4.29 -18.00 5.05
CA ARG A 233 4.40 -19.43 5.41
C ARG A 233 4.59 -19.66 6.91
N ALA A 234 5.42 -18.83 7.57
CA ALA A 234 5.69 -18.94 9.00
C ALA A 234 4.45 -18.72 9.86
N ILE A 235 3.51 -17.86 9.43
CA ILE A 235 2.23 -17.64 10.12
C ILE A 235 1.10 -18.54 9.61
N GLY A 236 1.42 -19.50 8.74
CA GLY A 236 0.48 -20.56 8.32
C GLY A 236 -0.43 -20.19 7.15
N LEU A 237 -0.14 -19.13 6.39
CA LEU A 237 -0.94 -18.73 5.23
C LEU A 237 -0.62 -19.63 4.03
N THR A 238 -1.59 -20.42 3.60
CA THR A 238 -1.43 -21.40 2.52
C THR A 238 -2.02 -20.93 1.19
N ASN A 239 -2.86 -19.90 1.22
CA ASN A 239 -3.54 -19.33 0.06
C ASN A 239 -3.04 -17.90 -0.25
N THR A 240 -1.86 -17.54 0.25
CA THR A 240 -1.24 -16.22 0.06
C THR A 240 0.09 -16.36 -0.65
N ASN A 241 0.30 -15.55 -1.66
CA ASN A 241 1.59 -15.35 -2.33
C ASN A 241 1.78 -13.89 -2.70
N PHE A 242 2.95 -13.36 -2.41
CA PHE A 242 3.36 -12.03 -2.80
C PHE A 242 4.33 -12.10 -3.97
N SER A 243 4.14 -11.24 -4.97
CA SER A 243 5.03 -11.07 -6.13
C SER A 243 5.69 -9.70 -6.17
N ASN A 244 5.20 -8.77 -5.34
CA ASN A 244 5.79 -7.45 -5.12
C ASN A 244 5.45 -6.95 -3.71
N CYS A 245 6.17 -5.93 -3.25
CA CYS A 245 5.94 -5.32 -1.93
C CYS A 245 4.95 -4.14 -1.98
N THR A 246 4.52 -3.73 -3.16
CA THR A 246 3.75 -2.52 -3.40
C THR A 246 2.24 -2.76 -3.46
N GLY A 247 1.84 -3.96 -3.86
CA GLY A 247 0.44 -4.32 -4.14
C GLY A 247 -0.06 -3.83 -5.50
N LEU A 248 0.84 -3.41 -6.39
CA LEU A 248 0.51 -3.23 -7.80
C LEU A 248 0.06 -4.55 -8.39
N HIS A 249 -0.82 -4.49 -9.40
CA HIS A 249 -1.44 -5.70 -9.93
C HIS A 249 -0.40 -6.68 -10.49
N ASN A 250 -0.55 -7.93 -10.08
CA ASN A 250 0.12 -9.09 -10.64
C ASN A 250 -0.71 -10.33 -10.28
N GLU A 251 -0.94 -11.21 -11.25
CA GLU A 251 -1.76 -12.42 -11.04
C GLU A 251 -1.20 -13.35 -9.95
N ASN A 252 0.10 -13.26 -9.69
CA ASN A 252 0.80 -13.99 -8.63
C ASN A 252 0.82 -13.25 -7.28
N ASN A 253 0.25 -12.04 -7.18
CA ASN A 253 0.09 -11.31 -5.94
C ASN A 253 -1.34 -11.50 -5.43
N TYR A 254 -1.58 -12.53 -4.63
CA TYR A 254 -2.91 -12.92 -4.18
C TYR A 254 -2.95 -13.36 -2.72
N THR A 255 -4.16 -13.33 -2.17
CA THR A 255 -4.48 -13.82 -0.82
C THR A 255 -5.96 -14.21 -0.76
N THR A 256 -6.51 -14.41 0.44
CA THR A 256 -7.94 -14.50 0.73
C THR A 256 -8.34 -13.44 1.76
N CYS A 257 -9.63 -13.14 1.91
CA CYS A 257 -10.08 -12.22 2.97
C CYS A 257 -9.70 -12.75 4.35
N ARG A 258 -9.82 -14.06 4.57
CA ARG A 258 -9.46 -14.72 5.83
C ARG A 258 -7.99 -14.57 6.15
N GLU A 259 -7.11 -14.84 5.19
CA GLU A 259 -5.67 -14.73 5.39
C GLU A 259 -5.20 -13.28 5.49
N MET A 260 -5.85 -12.34 4.77
CA MET A 260 -5.59 -10.91 4.92
C MET A 260 -5.96 -10.41 6.33
N ALA A 261 -7.06 -10.91 6.90
CA ALA A 261 -7.43 -10.60 8.27
C ALA A 261 -6.38 -11.12 9.25
N ALA A 262 -5.87 -12.34 9.05
CA ALA A 262 -4.79 -12.89 9.87
C ALA A 262 -3.50 -12.07 9.79
N ILE A 263 -3.12 -11.60 8.59
CA ILE A 263 -1.98 -10.69 8.39
C ILE A 263 -2.17 -9.41 9.21
N MET A 264 -3.37 -8.82 9.18
CA MET A 264 -3.67 -7.61 9.92
C MET A 264 -3.56 -7.84 11.43
N VAL A 265 -4.15 -8.92 11.96
CA VAL A 265 -4.06 -9.26 13.40
C VAL A 265 -2.61 -9.44 13.82
N TYR A 266 -1.83 -10.21 13.05
CA TYR A 266 -0.42 -10.45 13.36
C TYR A 266 0.40 -9.15 13.31
N ALA A 267 0.11 -8.27 12.36
CA ALA A 267 0.77 -6.96 12.27
C ALA A 267 0.45 -6.06 13.47
N LEU A 268 -0.77 -6.15 14.03
CA LEU A 268 -1.17 -5.39 15.23
C LEU A 268 -0.45 -5.83 16.51
N ASP A 269 0.09 -7.06 16.57
CA ASP A 269 0.89 -7.53 17.71
C ASP A 269 2.31 -6.93 17.71
N ASN A 270 2.81 -6.43 16.57
CA ASN A 270 4.05 -5.68 16.50
C ASN A 270 3.80 -4.21 16.89
N PRO A 271 4.44 -3.68 17.95
CA PRO A 271 4.14 -2.32 18.45
C PRO A 271 4.31 -1.23 17.43
N LEU A 272 5.35 -1.29 16.57
CA LEU A 272 5.60 -0.29 15.53
C LEU A 272 4.57 -0.39 14.40
N CYS A 273 4.25 -1.61 13.95
CA CYS A 273 3.18 -1.83 12.97
C CYS A 273 1.82 -1.35 13.50
N ASN A 274 1.52 -1.63 14.75
CA ASN A 274 0.29 -1.17 15.41
C ASN A 274 0.20 0.36 15.36
N GLU A 275 1.26 1.05 15.79
CA GLU A 275 1.33 2.52 15.70
C GLU A 275 1.04 3.02 14.28
N LEU A 276 1.71 2.45 13.27
CA LEU A 276 1.58 2.86 11.87
C LEU A 276 0.17 2.62 11.29
N LEU A 277 -0.47 1.52 11.68
CA LEU A 277 -1.78 1.12 11.15
C LEU A 277 -2.96 1.75 11.89
N THR A 278 -2.76 2.22 13.15
CA THR A 278 -3.84 2.74 14.00
C THR A 278 -3.73 4.23 14.32
N SER A 279 -2.64 4.89 13.99
CA SER A 279 -2.48 6.32 14.24
C SER A 279 -3.33 7.18 13.29
N PHE A 280 -3.95 8.22 13.84
CA PHE A 280 -4.76 9.21 13.11
C PHE A 280 -4.11 10.59 13.07
N ALA A 281 -3.09 10.80 13.88
CA ALA A 281 -2.41 12.09 13.94
C ALA A 281 -1.79 12.40 12.57
N GLY A 282 -1.89 13.65 12.13
CA GLY A 282 -1.17 14.07 10.94
C GLY A 282 0.33 13.93 11.16
N TYR A 283 1.03 13.42 10.16
CA TYR A 283 2.49 13.29 10.16
C TYR A 283 3.11 14.43 9.36
N SER A 284 4.11 15.09 9.93
CA SER A 284 4.82 16.18 9.26
C SER A 284 6.16 15.69 8.73
N LEU A 285 6.34 15.79 7.42
CA LEU A 285 7.56 15.35 6.73
C LEU A 285 8.55 16.53 6.56
N VAL A 286 9.75 16.37 7.08
CA VAL A 286 10.85 17.33 6.86
C VAL A 286 12.03 16.59 6.27
N THR A 287 12.49 17.05 5.10
CA THR A 287 13.58 16.41 4.35
C THR A 287 14.58 17.47 3.89
N ASN A 288 15.64 17.05 3.19
CA ASN A 288 16.56 17.99 2.52
C ASN A 288 15.89 18.82 1.40
N MET A 289 14.69 18.41 0.94
CA MET A 289 13.95 19.09 -0.13
C MET A 289 12.61 19.68 0.35
N ARG A 290 12.17 19.37 1.57
CA ARG A 290 10.92 19.83 2.19
C ARG A 290 11.25 20.39 3.56
N THR A 291 11.40 21.72 3.66
CA THR A 291 11.89 22.38 4.87
C THR A 291 10.78 22.94 5.75
N GLU A 292 9.53 23.04 5.23
CA GLU A 292 8.40 23.62 5.93
C GLU A 292 7.45 22.53 6.40
N ALA A 293 7.56 22.12 7.66
CA ALA A 293 6.79 21.03 8.26
C ALA A 293 5.27 21.20 8.12
N ASP A 294 4.76 22.42 8.29
CA ASP A 294 3.31 22.70 8.22
C ASP A 294 2.74 22.54 6.81
N LYS A 295 3.56 22.76 5.77
CA LYS A 295 3.15 22.55 4.37
C LYS A 295 3.29 21.11 3.90
N CYS A 296 4.00 20.28 4.66
CA CYS A 296 4.28 18.88 4.31
C CYS A 296 3.60 17.91 5.28
N LYS A 297 2.47 18.30 5.86
CA LYS A 297 1.67 17.45 6.73
C LYS A 297 0.72 16.57 5.91
N PHE A 298 0.67 15.28 6.22
CA PHE A 298 -0.24 14.34 5.59
C PHE A 298 -0.94 13.45 6.62
N TYR A 299 -2.03 12.83 6.21
CA TYR A 299 -2.89 11.99 7.03
C TYR A 299 -3.08 10.64 6.36
N SER A 300 -3.45 9.63 7.13
CA SER A 300 -3.73 8.32 6.57
C SER A 300 -4.90 8.35 5.57
N THR A 301 -4.73 7.67 4.42
CA THR A 301 -5.73 7.58 3.35
C THR A 301 -7.00 6.88 3.80
N TRP A 302 -6.94 5.97 4.78
CA TRP A 302 -8.13 5.33 5.32
C TRP A 302 -8.93 6.25 6.25
N TYR A 303 -8.31 7.30 6.81
CA TYR A 303 -8.94 8.29 7.69
C TYR A 303 -9.39 9.54 6.93
N SER A 304 -8.57 10.06 6.00
CA SER A 304 -8.82 11.31 5.29
C SER A 304 -9.99 11.18 4.31
N GLY A 305 -11.11 11.83 4.59
CA GLY A 305 -12.27 11.93 3.70
C GLY A 305 -13.18 10.69 3.63
N ARG A 306 -12.71 9.49 4.00
CA ARG A 306 -13.50 8.26 3.92
C ARG A 306 -14.31 7.97 5.19
N PHE A 307 -13.75 8.33 6.33
CA PHE A 307 -14.38 8.19 7.64
C PHE A 307 -14.50 9.52 8.39
N SER A 308 -14.16 10.66 7.77
CA SER A 308 -14.29 12.00 8.36
C SER A 308 -15.73 12.36 8.70
N ASP A 309 -16.68 11.96 7.84
CA ASP A 309 -18.10 12.06 8.10
C ASP A 309 -18.57 10.85 8.91
N ARG A 310 -17.87 10.54 9.99
CA ARG A 310 -18.25 9.45 10.86
C ARG A 310 -19.77 9.46 11.10
N PRO A 311 -20.60 8.76 10.30
CA PRO A 311 -21.84 8.31 10.86
C PRO A 311 -21.39 7.43 12.01
N ALA A 312 -21.82 7.73 13.18
CA ALA A 312 -21.46 6.97 14.35
C ALA A 312 -21.70 5.50 14.03
N LEU A 313 -20.61 4.76 13.86
CA LEU A 313 -20.69 3.31 13.97
C LEU A 313 -21.33 3.09 15.33
N GLU A 314 -22.48 2.45 15.37
CA GLU A 314 -23.26 2.37 16.59
C GLU A 314 -22.55 1.51 17.63
N THR A 315 -21.94 0.43 17.19
CA THR A 315 -21.39 -0.62 18.05
C THR A 315 -19.89 -0.54 18.28
N VAL A 316 -19.10 -0.04 17.30
CA VAL A 316 -17.63 -0.04 17.36
C VAL A 316 -17.03 1.33 17.09
N ILE A 317 -15.74 1.47 17.42
CA ILE A 317 -14.86 2.57 16.99
C ILE A 317 -13.81 1.96 16.08
N ILE A 318 -13.74 2.41 14.81
CA ILE A 318 -12.63 2.01 13.93
C ILE A 318 -11.36 2.68 14.43
N LYS A 319 -10.35 1.87 14.69
CA LYS A 319 -9.06 2.27 15.25
C LYS A 319 -7.96 2.32 14.21
N GLY A 320 -8.10 1.57 13.10
CA GLY A 320 -7.04 1.49 12.12
C GLY A 320 -7.46 0.80 10.83
N GLY A 321 -6.55 0.75 9.86
CA GLY A 321 -6.80 0.05 8.62
C GLY A 321 -5.81 0.37 7.51
N LYS A 322 -6.02 -0.29 6.36
CA LYS A 322 -5.29 -0.05 5.12
C LYS A 322 -6.21 -0.15 3.92
N THR A 323 -6.14 0.84 3.06
CA THR A 323 -6.89 0.89 1.79
C THR A 323 -6.09 0.23 0.66
N GLY A 324 -6.79 -0.21 -0.38
CA GLY A 324 -6.20 -0.69 -1.62
C GLY A 324 -7.14 -0.47 -2.79
N TYR A 325 -6.56 -0.29 -3.97
CA TYR A 325 -7.27 -0.24 -5.24
C TYR A 325 -6.34 -0.62 -6.39
N THR A 326 -6.81 -1.49 -7.26
CA THR A 326 -6.38 -1.65 -8.65
C THR A 326 -7.63 -1.95 -9.47
N ASP A 327 -7.55 -1.82 -10.78
CA ASP A 327 -8.70 -2.07 -11.65
C ASP A 327 -9.20 -3.53 -11.53
N GLU A 328 -8.30 -4.48 -11.32
CA GLU A 328 -8.60 -5.90 -11.20
C GLU A 328 -9.12 -6.28 -9.80
N ALA A 329 -8.62 -5.63 -8.76
CA ALA A 329 -9.04 -5.90 -7.38
C ALA A 329 -10.34 -5.17 -7.01
N GLY A 330 -10.57 -4.00 -7.62
CA GLY A 330 -11.58 -3.07 -7.15
C GLY A 330 -11.17 -2.41 -5.84
N VAL A 331 -12.15 -1.83 -5.12
CA VAL A 331 -11.89 -1.16 -3.85
C VAL A 331 -11.71 -2.18 -2.74
N CYS A 332 -10.55 -2.17 -2.11
CA CYS A 332 -10.15 -3.05 -1.03
C CYS A 332 -9.93 -2.26 0.26
N LEU A 333 -10.33 -2.84 1.38
CA LEU A 333 -10.15 -2.22 2.69
C LEU A 333 -10.04 -3.30 3.77
N VAL A 334 -9.01 -3.21 4.59
CA VAL A 334 -8.91 -3.92 5.86
C VAL A 334 -9.01 -2.88 6.99
N THR A 335 -9.87 -3.14 7.99
CA THR A 335 -10.07 -2.26 9.15
C THR A 335 -9.95 -3.02 10.45
N TYR A 336 -9.42 -2.34 11.47
CA TYR A 336 -9.40 -2.78 12.86
C TYR A 336 -10.33 -1.89 13.67
N ALA A 337 -11.14 -2.49 14.55
CA ALA A 337 -12.11 -1.78 15.35
C ALA A 337 -12.25 -2.38 16.75
N GLU A 338 -12.74 -1.57 17.70
CA GLU A 338 -13.04 -1.99 19.07
C GLU A 338 -14.50 -1.70 19.41
N SER A 339 -15.18 -2.66 20.07
CA SER A 339 -16.53 -2.46 20.58
C SER A 339 -16.55 -1.37 21.63
N LYS A 340 -17.54 -0.48 21.52
CA LYS A 340 -17.75 0.63 22.47
C LYS A 340 -18.20 0.16 23.85
N THR A 341 -18.86 -1.00 23.91
CA THR A 341 -19.50 -1.52 25.11
C THR A 341 -18.71 -2.65 25.76
N THR A 342 -18.18 -3.58 24.97
CA THR A 342 -17.53 -4.79 25.47
C THR A 342 -16.00 -4.73 25.43
N GLY A 343 -15.42 -3.80 24.67
CA GLY A 343 -13.98 -3.75 24.38
C GLY A 343 -13.47 -4.86 23.48
N LYS A 344 -14.34 -5.72 22.93
CA LYS A 344 -13.98 -6.74 21.96
C LYS A 344 -13.33 -6.10 20.73
N LYS A 345 -12.37 -6.80 20.17
CA LYS A 345 -11.58 -6.35 19.02
C LYS A 345 -11.97 -7.09 17.76
N TYR A 346 -12.07 -6.36 16.66
CA TYR A 346 -12.51 -6.91 15.39
C TYR A 346 -11.60 -6.49 14.25
N VAL A 347 -11.46 -7.36 13.26
CA VAL A 347 -10.91 -7.01 11.94
C VAL A 347 -11.96 -7.33 10.88
N ASN A 348 -12.22 -6.37 10.01
CA ASN A 348 -13.02 -6.58 8.81
C ASN A 348 -12.16 -6.41 7.56
N VAL A 349 -12.26 -7.34 6.62
CA VAL A 349 -11.69 -7.24 5.29
C VAL A 349 -12.83 -7.24 4.28
N ILE A 350 -12.80 -6.27 3.37
CA ILE A 350 -13.76 -6.17 2.27
C ILE A 350 -12.99 -5.98 0.96
N VAL A 351 -13.40 -6.73 -0.06
CA VAL A 351 -12.85 -6.63 -1.41
C VAL A 351 -14.00 -6.43 -2.38
N GLY A 352 -13.96 -5.29 -3.05
CA GLY A 352 -14.98 -4.86 -3.98
C GLY A 352 -15.00 -5.66 -5.26
N LYS A 353 -15.80 -5.18 -6.20
CA LYS A 353 -15.81 -5.66 -7.57
C LYS A 353 -14.76 -4.92 -8.38
N PRO A 354 -14.21 -5.53 -9.45
CA PRO A 354 -13.35 -4.87 -10.40
C PRO A 354 -13.99 -3.62 -11.02
N GLN A 355 -13.16 -2.81 -11.68
CA GLN A 355 -13.58 -1.60 -12.38
C GLN A 355 -14.81 -1.82 -13.28
N GLY A 356 -15.70 -0.85 -13.32
CA GLY A 356 -16.96 -0.92 -14.10
C GLY A 356 -18.15 -1.48 -13.32
N SER A 357 -17.98 -2.00 -12.11
CA SER A 357 -19.08 -2.52 -11.27
C SER A 357 -19.87 -1.44 -10.53
N GLY A 358 -19.41 -0.19 -10.55
CA GLY A 358 -20.05 0.95 -9.86
C GLY A 358 -19.81 1.00 -8.35
N LEU A 359 -18.98 0.11 -7.78
CA LEU A 359 -18.58 0.21 -6.38
C LEU A 359 -17.54 1.32 -6.20
N SER A 360 -17.91 2.38 -5.48
CA SER A 360 -17.02 3.48 -5.12
C SER A 360 -16.44 3.28 -3.72
N GLU A 361 -15.38 4.04 -3.41
CA GLU A 361 -14.79 4.07 -2.06
C GLU A 361 -15.81 4.43 -0.96
N THR A 362 -16.72 5.37 -1.25
CA THR A 362 -17.80 5.75 -0.33
C THR A 362 -18.76 4.60 -0.07
N LYS A 363 -19.09 3.81 -1.11
CA LYS A 363 -19.93 2.62 -0.96
C LYS A 363 -19.24 1.55 -0.12
N SER A 364 -17.96 1.25 -0.37
CA SER A 364 -17.18 0.28 0.41
C SER A 364 -17.12 0.66 1.88
N THR A 365 -16.90 1.94 2.20
CA THR A 365 -16.96 2.44 3.57
C THR A 365 -18.35 2.24 4.18
N GLY A 366 -19.42 2.48 3.41
CA GLY A 366 -20.80 2.24 3.83
C GLY A 366 -21.07 0.75 4.13
N GLU A 367 -20.49 -0.15 3.34
CA GLU A 367 -20.62 -1.60 3.58
C GLU A 367 -19.87 -2.05 4.84
N VAL A 368 -18.65 -1.55 5.08
CA VAL A 368 -17.90 -1.79 6.32
C VAL A 368 -18.72 -1.35 7.55
N LYS A 369 -19.39 -0.19 7.50
CA LYS A 369 -20.25 0.27 8.58
C LYS A 369 -21.44 -0.64 8.83
N LYS A 370 -22.11 -1.09 7.75
CA LYS A 370 -23.22 -2.05 7.85
C LYS A 370 -22.77 -3.37 8.48
N ILE A 371 -21.63 -3.91 8.06
CA ILE A 371 -21.07 -5.16 8.59
C ILE A 371 -20.79 -5.00 10.10
N TYR A 372 -20.15 -3.92 10.52
CA TYR A 372 -19.88 -3.69 11.95
C TYR A 372 -21.16 -3.51 12.76
N ASN A 373 -22.11 -2.72 12.28
CA ASN A 373 -23.35 -2.47 13.01
C ASN A 373 -24.22 -3.72 13.14
N GLU A 374 -24.20 -4.59 12.13
CA GLU A 374 -24.99 -5.82 12.12
C GLU A 374 -24.36 -6.92 12.99
N TYR A 375 -23.04 -7.08 12.93
CA TYR A 375 -22.37 -8.28 13.43
C TYR A 375 -21.40 -8.04 14.60
N ALA A 376 -20.88 -6.82 14.81
CA ALA A 376 -19.95 -6.53 15.90
C ALA A 376 -20.69 -6.00 17.14
N GLN A 377 -20.80 -6.82 18.18
CA GLN A 377 -21.52 -6.51 19.42
C GLN A 377 -20.60 -6.48 20.65
#